data_ffc481b3b98cc775957da9ab234a1894
#
_entry.id   ffc481b3b98cc775957da9ab234a1894
#
_cell.length_a   1.000
_cell.length_b   1.000
_cell.length_c   1.000
_cell.angle_alpha   90.00
_cell.angle_beta   90.00
_cell.angle_gamma   90.00
#
_symmetry.space_group_name_H-M   'P 1'
#
loop_
_entity.id
_entity.type
_entity.pdbx_description
1 polymer ?
#
loop_
_entity_poly.entity_id
_entity_poly.type
_entity_poly.pdbx_seq_one_letter_code
_entity_poly.pdbx_strand_id
1 'polypeptide(L)'
;MSAYSRGRHENGQNFLTDSRVIASLLERVGSTSGPLIEIGPGQGALTHPLSCTGRSLTAVEIDPALAGALRRELDDAVTVINEDFLRYRLPAHPHVIVGNIPFHITTSILRRLLRAPGWTDAVLLMQWEVARRRAGVGASTMMTAQWAPWFTFELGERVSREAFTPRPSVDGGVLHIRRRPKMLVPVGKRKAFQALVHAVYTGKGRGIVDIVTQAKIFPSRQAARKWAERSCVHSHQLPSDLSVAQMVSLFESRGAVPPRRRKQRK
;
A
#
# COMPACT_ATOMS: atom_id res chain seq x y z
N MET A 1 -8.08 10.00 -41.82
CA MET A 1 -8.17 10.70 -40.53
C MET A 1 -8.29 9.67 -39.42
N SER A 2 -7.35 9.72 -38.52
CA SER A 2 -6.82 8.62 -37.73
C SER A 2 -7.77 8.12 -36.64
N ALA A 3 -8.09 6.81 -36.65
CA ALA A 3 -8.79 6.07 -35.60
C ALA A 3 -7.93 5.85 -34.33
N TYR A 4 -6.73 6.44 -34.29
CA TYR A 4 -5.72 6.23 -33.24
C TYR A 4 -5.91 7.10 -31.99
N SER A 5 -6.89 8.00 -31.97
CA SER A 5 -7.06 9.01 -30.91
C SER A 5 -7.99 8.57 -29.76
N ARG A 6 -8.84 7.57 -29.93
CA ARG A 6 -9.84 7.18 -28.92
C ARG A 6 -9.34 6.26 -27.81
N GLY A 7 -8.30 5.47 -28.03
CA GLY A 7 -7.79 4.51 -27.01
C GLY A 7 -6.92 5.14 -25.92
N ARG A 8 -6.32 6.30 -26.13
CA ARG A 8 -5.34 6.91 -25.21
C ARG A 8 -5.93 7.50 -23.91
N HIS A 9 -7.22 7.79 -23.88
CA HIS A 9 -7.88 8.37 -22.70
C HIS A 9 -8.65 7.37 -21.84
N GLU A 10 -8.92 6.16 -22.35
CA GLU A 10 -9.74 5.16 -21.64
C GLU A 10 -9.05 4.57 -20.41
N ASN A 11 -7.71 4.51 -20.38
CA ASN A 11 -6.95 3.93 -19.26
C ASN A 11 -6.39 4.96 -18.27
N GLY A 12 -6.65 6.26 -18.43
CA GLY A 12 -6.18 7.32 -17.53
C GLY A 12 -4.65 7.31 -17.34
N GLN A 13 -3.88 6.99 -18.39
CA GLN A 13 -2.43 6.84 -18.35
C GLN A 13 -1.74 8.20 -18.37
N ASN A 14 -0.86 8.44 -17.40
CA ASN A 14 0.06 9.57 -17.37
C ASN A 14 1.48 8.99 -17.41
N PHE A 15 2.14 9.08 -18.55
CA PHE A 15 3.48 8.53 -18.73
C PHE A 15 4.51 9.43 -18.06
N LEU A 16 5.36 8.83 -17.25
CA LEU A 16 6.48 9.52 -16.59
C LEU A 16 7.55 9.89 -17.64
N THR A 17 7.98 11.15 -17.66
CA THR A 17 8.96 11.67 -18.64
C THR A 17 10.15 12.38 -18.01
N ASP A 18 10.08 12.72 -16.71
CA ASP A 18 11.19 13.39 -16.00
C ASP A 18 12.27 12.37 -15.60
N SER A 19 13.46 12.51 -16.19
CA SER A 19 14.60 11.62 -15.94
C SER A 19 15.10 11.63 -14.49
N ARG A 20 14.95 12.74 -13.77
CA ARG A 20 15.36 12.84 -12.35
C ARG A 20 14.45 12.02 -11.47
N VAL A 21 13.15 12.03 -11.75
CA VAL A 21 12.18 11.20 -11.03
C VAL A 21 12.42 9.71 -11.34
N ILE A 22 12.69 9.37 -12.60
CA ILE A 22 13.07 8.01 -13.00
C ILE A 22 14.31 7.57 -12.21
N ALA A 23 15.36 8.37 -12.18
CA ALA A 23 16.59 8.05 -11.45
C ALA A 23 16.35 7.85 -9.94
N SER A 24 15.53 8.68 -9.30
CA SER A 24 15.15 8.52 -7.89
C SER A 24 14.39 7.22 -7.61
N LEU A 25 13.47 6.83 -8.50
CA LEU A 25 12.77 5.55 -8.39
C LEU A 25 13.73 4.36 -8.55
N LEU A 26 14.68 4.45 -9.49
CA LEU A 26 15.72 3.43 -9.70
C LEU A 26 16.64 3.29 -8.49
N GLU A 27 17.05 4.40 -7.86
CA GLU A 27 17.85 4.39 -6.63
C GLU A 27 17.13 3.65 -5.51
N ARG A 28 15.83 3.91 -5.32
CA ARG A 28 15.00 3.20 -4.33
C ARG A 28 14.88 1.72 -4.65
N VAL A 29 14.68 1.36 -5.91
CA VAL A 29 14.68 -0.04 -6.37
C VAL A 29 16.06 -0.67 -6.16
N GLY A 30 17.14 0.06 -6.41
CA GLY A 30 18.52 -0.37 -6.17
C GLY A 30 18.82 -0.72 -4.72
N SER A 31 18.13 -0.10 -3.75
CA SER A 31 18.22 -0.44 -2.32
C SER A 31 17.51 -1.75 -1.94
N THR A 32 16.85 -2.41 -2.89
CA THR A 32 16.13 -3.69 -2.72
C THR A 32 16.85 -4.83 -3.44
N SER A 33 16.41 -6.07 -3.25
CA SER A 33 17.01 -7.25 -3.88
C SER A 33 15.97 -8.24 -4.40
N GLY A 34 16.36 -9.06 -5.39
CA GLY A 34 15.52 -10.10 -6.00
C GLY A 34 14.88 -9.67 -7.32
N PRO A 35 14.08 -10.54 -7.95
CA PRO A 35 13.36 -10.26 -9.20
C PRO A 35 12.45 -9.04 -9.10
N LEU A 36 12.24 -8.36 -10.23
CA LEU A 36 11.37 -7.19 -10.34
C LEU A 36 10.06 -7.55 -11.06
N ILE A 37 8.96 -6.97 -10.59
CA ILE A 37 7.68 -6.98 -11.30
C ILE A 37 7.21 -5.54 -11.45
N GLU A 38 7.12 -5.07 -12.68
CA GLU A 38 6.64 -3.74 -13.01
C GLU A 38 5.16 -3.76 -13.32
N ILE A 39 4.43 -2.82 -12.71
CA ILE A 39 2.99 -2.62 -12.93
C ILE A 39 2.79 -1.51 -13.96
N GLY A 40 2.18 -1.82 -15.11
CA GLY A 40 1.85 -0.84 -16.12
C GLY A 40 3.08 -0.13 -16.67
N PRO A 41 3.98 -0.84 -17.35
CA PRO A 41 5.21 -0.25 -17.93
C PRO A 41 4.93 0.90 -18.91
N GLY A 42 3.75 0.89 -19.53
CA GLY A 42 3.36 1.90 -20.49
C GLY A 42 4.34 1.96 -21.69
N GLN A 43 4.97 3.11 -21.86
CA GLN A 43 5.99 3.32 -22.88
C GLN A 43 7.41 2.93 -22.45
N GLY A 44 7.58 2.23 -21.32
CA GLY A 44 8.87 1.70 -20.89
C GLY A 44 9.76 2.67 -20.13
N ALA A 45 9.24 3.79 -19.63
CA ALA A 45 10.05 4.81 -18.95
C ALA A 45 10.84 4.28 -17.74
N LEU A 46 10.29 3.31 -17.02
CA LEU A 46 10.99 2.59 -15.96
C LEU A 46 11.56 1.25 -16.47
N THR A 47 10.87 0.59 -17.40
CA THR A 47 11.25 -0.74 -17.91
C THR A 47 12.64 -0.75 -18.51
N HIS A 48 12.95 0.21 -19.40
CA HIS A 48 14.26 0.30 -20.06
C HIS A 48 15.41 0.42 -19.04
N PRO A 49 15.43 1.39 -18.11
CA PRO A 49 16.52 1.45 -17.16
C PRO A 49 16.50 0.30 -16.14
N LEU A 50 15.33 -0.28 -15.81
CA LEU A 50 15.24 -1.45 -14.95
C LEU A 50 15.85 -2.71 -15.61
N SER A 51 15.72 -2.89 -16.91
CA SER A 51 16.32 -4.00 -17.65
C SER A 51 17.85 -4.00 -17.57
N CYS A 52 18.45 -2.82 -17.44
CA CYS A 52 19.91 -2.66 -17.31
C CYS A 52 20.45 -2.98 -15.90
N THR A 53 19.58 -3.31 -14.93
CA THR A 53 20.02 -3.61 -13.54
C THR A 53 20.59 -5.02 -13.37
N GLY A 54 20.54 -5.87 -14.38
CA GLY A 54 20.96 -7.28 -14.30
C GLY A 54 19.99 -8.16 -13.48
N ARG A 55 18.83 -7.64 -13.07
CA ARG A 55 17.80 -8.37 -12.34
C ARG A 55 16.75 -8.91 -13.31
N SER A 56 16.20 -10.08 -13.04
CA SER A 56 15.06 -10.59 -13.80
C SER A 56 13.88 -9.60 -13.66
N LEU A 57 13.31 -9.16 -14.78
CA LEU A 57 12.21 -8.20 -14.83
C LEU A 57 10.99 -8.80 -15.54
N THR A 58 9.85 -8.74 -14.88
CA THR A 58 8.55 -9.04 -15.49
C THR A 58 7.73 -7.76 -15.54
N ALA A 59 7.33 -7.33 -16.73
CA ALA A 59 6.50 -6.14 -16.96
C ALA A 59 5.07 -6.58 -17.32
N VAL A 60 4.08 -6.14 -16.52
CA VAL A 60 2.66 -6.52 -16.71
C VAL A 60 1.89 -5.31 -17.24
N GLU A 61 1.46 -5.39 -18.50
CA GLU A 61 0.77 -4.30 -19.23
C GLU A 61 -0.60 -4.76 -19.71
N ILE A 62 -1.61 -3.94 -19.43
CA ILE A 62 -2.99 -4.24 -19.84
C ILE A 62 -3.24 -3.89 -21.33
N ASP A 63 -2.55 -2.87 -21.84
CA ASP A 63 -2.68 -2.43 -23.23
C ASP A 63 -1.87 -3.35 -24.16
N PRO A 64 -2.53 -4.09 -25.09
CA PRO A 64 -1.83 -5.02 -25.97
C PRO A 64 -0.89 -4.32 -26.97
N ALA A 65 -1.18 -3.07 -27.35
CA ALA A 65 -0.32 -2.33 -28.29
C ALA A 65 0.98 -1.92 -27.60
N LEU A 66 0.91 -1.42 -26.36
CA LEU A 66 2.09 -1.07 -25.56
C LEU A 66 2.89 -2.32 -25.18
N ALA A 67 2.24 -3.39 -24.74
CA ALA A 67 2.92 -4.66 -24.47
C ALA A 67 3.63 -5.21 -25.71
N GLY A 68 3.00 -5.11 -26.89
CA GLY A 68 3.60 -5.53 -28.16
C GLY A 68 4.77 -4.64 -28.60
N ALA A 69 4.72 -3.33 -28.33
CA ALA A 69 5.84 -2.42 -28.58
C ALA A 69 7.05 -2.78 -27.69
N LEU A 70 6.84 -2.91 -26.39
CA LEU A 70 7.89 -3.26 -25.44
C LEU A 70 8.58 -4.59 -25.75
N ARG A 71 7.83 -5.62 -26.18
CA ARG A 71 8.41 -6.90 -26.59
C ARG A 71 9.35 -6.79 -27.80
N ARG A 72 9.16 -5.81 -28.67
CA ARG A 72 10.04 -5.58 -29.83
C ARG A 72 11.27 -4.77 -29.49
N GLU A 73 11.19 -3.96 -28.44
CA GLU A 73 12.25 -3.02 -28.04
C GLU A 73 13.20 -3.59 -26.98
N LEU A 74 12.72 -4.57 -26.19
CA LEU A 74 13.44 -5.14 -25.07
C LEU A 74 14.01 -6.51 -25.43
N ASP A 75 15.18 -6.82 -24.88
CA ASP A 75 15.82 -8.13 -24.99
C ASP A 75 15.02 -9.22 -24.25
N ASP A 76 15.30 -10.49 -24.54
CA ASP A 76 14.68 -11.68 -23.91
C ASP A 76 14.86 -11.74 -22.38
N ALA A 77 15.74 -10.91 -21.81
CA ALA A 77 15.92 -10.77 -20.37
C ALA A 77 14.71 -10.17 -19.65
N VAL A 78 13.79 -9.50 -20.38
CA VAL A 78 12.57 -8.91 -19.85
C VAL A 78 11.35 -9.69 -20.31
N THR A 79 10.58 -10.23 -19.35
CA THR A 79 9.33 -10.90 -19.66
C THR A 79 8.19 -9.89 -19.67
N VAL A 80 7.64 -9.58 -20.86
CA VAL A 80 6.48 -8.70 -20.99
C VAL A 80 5.19 -9.53 -21.07
N ILE A 81 4.28 -9.33 -20.11
CA ILE A 81 3.00 -10.04 -20.01
C ILE A 81 1.87 -9.06 -20.32
N ASN A 82 1.02 -9.41 -21.31
CA ASN A 82 -0.17 -8.63 -21.59
C ASN A 82 -1.34 -9.14 -20.75
N GLU A 83 -1.56 -8.53 -19.61
CA GLU A 83 -2.61 -8.91 -18.65
C GLU A 83 -2.99 -7.73 -17.76
N ASP A 84 -4.23 -7.73 -17.22
CA ASP A 84 -4.62 -6.85 -16.13
C ASP A 84 -3.87 -7.24 -14.85
N PHE A 85 -3.05 -6.32 -14.31
CA PHE A 85 -2.32 -6.56 -13.06
C PHE A 85 -3.25 -6.99 -11.91
N LEU A 86 -4.49 -6.53 -11.87
CA LEU A 86 -5.45 -6.95 -10.86
C LEU A 86 -5.84 -8.44 -10.98
N ARG A 87 -5.57 -9.09 -12.10
CA ARG A 87 -5.78 -10.52 -12.34
C ARG A 87 -4.48 -11.31 -12.34
N TYR A 88 -3.36 -10.69 -12.71
CA TYR A 88 -2.05 -11.30 -12.80
C TYR A 88 -1.68 -12.05 -11.52
N ARG A 89 -1.33 -13.33 -11.62
CA ARG A 89 -0.95 -14.16 -10.47
C ARG A 89 0.47 -13.85 -10.01
N LEU A 90 0.59 -13.07 -8.93
CA LEU A 90 1.88 -12.80 -8.32
C LEU A 90 2.56 -14.08 -7.83
N PRO A 91 3.88 -14.24 -8.03
CA PRO A 91 4.64 -15.38 -7.56
C PRO A 91 4.71 -15.42 -6.04
N ALA A 92 4.92 -16.62 -5.48
CA ALA A 92 5.04 -16.81 -4.04
C ALA A 92 6.49 -16.58 -3.52
N HIS A 93 7.50 -16.64 -4.42
CA HIS A 93 8.89 -16.36 -4.05
C HIS A 93 9.14 -14.85 -3.82
N PRO A 94 10.22 -14.48 -3.10
CA PRO A 94 10.57 -13.08 -2.88
C PRO A 94 10.77 -12.31 -4.18
N HIS A 95 10.15 -11.15 -4.30
CA HIS A 95 10.27 -10.24 -5.44
C HIS A 95 9.93 -8.81 -5.04
N VAL A 96 10.27 -7.86 -5.86
CA VAL A 96 10.03 -6.43 -5.68
C VAL A 96 9.00 -5.94 -6.69
N ILE A 97 8.06 -5.15 -6.24
CA ILE A 97 7.05 -4.49 -7.10
C ILE A 97 7.50 -3.07 -7.37
N VAL A 98 7.39 -2.63 -8.62
CA VAL A 98 7.66 -1.25 -9.01
C VAL A 98 6.58 -0.79 -9.98
N GLY A 99 6.28 0.50 -10.03
CA GLY A 99 5.39 1.01 -11.07
C GLY A 99 4.91 2.44 -10.86
N ASN A 100 4.59 3.08 -11.97
CA ASN A 100 3.83 4.32 -12.02
C ASN A 100 2.34 3.97 -12.12
N ILE A 101 1.65 4.00 -10.98
CA ILE A 101 0.30 3.43 -10.85
C ILE A 101 -0.76 4.41 -11.40
N PRO A 102 -1.63 3.96 -12.32
CA PRO A 102 -2.75 4.78 -12.76
C PRO A 102 -3.60 5.24 -11.57
N PHE A 103 -3.88 6.54 -11.50
CA PHE A 103 -4.44 7.17 -10.32
C PHE A 103 -5.81 6.60 -9.91
N HIS A 104 -6.64 6.24 -10.89
CA HIS A 104 -8.00 5.74 -10.65
C HIS A 104 -8.05 4.32 -10.07
N ILE A 105 -7.00 3.48 -10.25
CA ILE A 105 -6.96 2.10 -9.72
C ILE A 105 -6.00 1.91 -8.53
N THR A 106 -5.35 2.98 -8.06
CA THR A 106 -4.36 2.92 -6.96
C THR A 106 -4.86 2.14 -5.75
N THR A 107 -6.09 2.41 -5.30
CA THR A 107 -6.66 1.72 -4.12
C THR A 107 -6.84 0.22 -4.35
N SER A 108 -7.25 -0.20 -5.55
CA SER A 108 -7.42 -1.60 -5.92
C SER A 108 -6.09 -2.33 -5.96
N ILE A 109 -5.06 -1.72 -6.54
CA ILE A 109 -3.69 -2.25 -6.57
C ILE A 109 -3.14 -2.40 -5.16
N LEU A 110 -3.23 -1.37 -4.31
CA LEU A 110 -2.76 -1.44 -2.93
C LEU A 110 -3.47 -2.55 -2.14
N ARG A 111 -4.80 -2.68 -2.26
CA ARG A 111 -5.55 -3.77 -1.60
C ARG A 111 -5.11 -5.14 -2.06
N ARG A 112 -4.80 -5.30 -3.34
CA ARG A 112 -4.29 -6.54 -3.89
C ARG A 112 -2.90 -6.86 -3.35
N LEU A 113 -1.95 -5.93 -3.44
CA LEU A 113 -0.58 -6.10 -2.96
C LEU A 113 -0.55 -6.47 -1.48
N LEU A 114 -1.24 -5.73 -0.63
CA LEU A 114 -1.25 -5.99 0.81
C LEU A 114 -1.76 -7.38 1.19
N ARG A 115 -2.57 -8.01 0.33
CA ARG A 115 -3.06 -9.38 0.54
C ARG A 115 -2.18 -10.46 -0.11
N ALA A 116 -1.41 -10.09 -1.13
CA ALA A 116 -0.58 -11.01 -1.89
C ALA A 116 0.64 -11.47 -1.08
N PRO A 117 1.05 -12.74 -1.21
CA PRO A 117 2.28 -13.25 -0.64
C PRO A 117 3.50 -12.85 -1.49
N GLY A 118 4.69 -13.18 -1.01
CA GLY A 118 5.92 -13.24 -1.79
C GLY A 118 6.67 -11.92 -1.89
N TRP A 119 6.07 -10.81 -2.31
CA TRP A 119 6.80 -9.57 -2.48
C TRP A 119 7.36 -9.02 -1.16
N THR A 120 8.56 -8.43 -1.23
CA THR A 120 9.29 -7.85 -0.09
C THR A 120 9.13 -6.35 -0.02
N ASP A 121 9.22 -5.69 -1.17
CA ASP A 121 9.21 -4.25 -1.34
C ASP A 121 8.27 -3.85 -2.47
N ALA A 122 7.63 -2.69 -2.34
CA ALA A 122 6.85 -2.08 -3.41
C ALA A 122 7.18 -0.58 -3.50
N VAL A 123 7.82 -0.17 -4.59
CA VAL A 123 8.18 1.23 -4.89
C VAL A 123 7.18 1.75 -5.92
N LEU A 124 6.24 2.57 -5.47
CA LEU A 124 5.07 2.96 -6.26
C LEU A 124 4.97 4.48 -6.39
N LEU A 125 4.85 4.96 -7.62
CA LEU A 125 4.48 6.34 -7.91
C LEU A 125 2.95 6.41 -8.09
N MET A 126 2.30 7.31 -7.37
CA MET A 126 0.85 7.47 -7.35
C MET A 126 0.48 8.93 -7.06
N GLN A 127 -0.78 9.27 -6.89
CA GLN A 127 -1.18 10.62 -6.47
C GLN A 127 -0.54 10.98 -5.12
N TRP A 128 -0.01 12.21 -5.00
CA TRP A 128 0.64 12.72 -3.80
C TRP A 128 -0.20 12.54 -2.54
N GLU A 129 -1.46 12.98 -2.57
CA GLU A 129 -2.34 12.88 -1.41
C GLU A 129 -2.61 11.44 -0.99
N VAL A 130 -2.65 10.50 -1.96
CA VAL A 130 -2.79 9.07 -1.66
C VAL A 130 -1.51 8.56 -1.02
N ALA A 131 -0.34 8.83 -1.58
CA ALA A 131 0.96 8.42 -1.03
C ALA A 131 1.13 8.95 0.39
N ARG A 132 0.93 10.26 0.61
CA ARG A 132 1.02 10.94 1.90
C ARG A 132 0.11 10.30 2.96
N ARG A 133 -1.17 10.08 2.61
CA ARG A 133 -2.14 9.45 3.51
C ARG A 133 -1.79 7.99 3.82
N ARG A 134 -1.25 7.23 2.85
CA ARG A 134 -0.85 5.83 3.08
C ARG A 134 0.41 5.73 3.92
N ALA A 135 1.31 6.69 3.84
CA ALA A 135 2.46 6.79 4.71
C ALA A 135 2.11 7.27 6.15
N GLY A 136 0.86 7.68 6.38
CA GLY A 136 0.41 8.14 7.70
C GLY A 136 0.86 9.56 8.05
N VAL A 137 1.29 10.35 7.06
CA VAL A 137 1.71 11.75 7.29
C VAL A 137 0.48 12.63 7.54
N GLY A 138 0.46 13.23 8.73
CA GLY A 138 -0.66 14.02 9.26
C GLY A 138 -1.69 13.20 10.04
N ALA A 139 -2.10 12.04 9.55
CA ALA A 139 -2.97 11.10 10.26
C ALA A 139 -2.98 9.74 9.57
N SER A 140 -2.96 8.65 10.35
CA SER A 140 -3.01 7.30 9.79
C SER A 140 -4.39 6.98 9.24
N THR A 141 -4.46 6.31 8.09
CA THR A 141 -5.72 5.82 7.55
C THR A 141 -6.06 4.44 8.13
N MET A 142 -7.34 4.09 8.14
CA MET A 142 -7.78 2.75 8.56
C MET A 142 -7.06 1.64 7.79
N MET A 143 -6.86 1.79 6.47
CA MET A 143 -6.12 0.80 5.67
C MET A 143 -4.67 0.69 6.14
N THR A 144 -3.97 1.79 6.35
CA THR A 144 -2.59 1.79 6.85
C THR A 144 -2.53 1.11 8.21
N ALA A 145 -3.39 1.51 9.16
CA ALA A 145 -3.45 0.93 10.50
C ALA A 145 -3.74 -0.58 10.47
N GLN A 146 -4.64 -1.04 9.57
CA GLN A 146 -4.97 -2.45 9.41
C GLN A 146 -3.80 -3.32 8.92
N TRP A 147 -2.83 -2.73 8.23
CA TRP A 147 -1.72 -3.46 7.63
C TRP A 147 -0.35 -3.16 8.25
N ALA A 148 -0.25 -2.11 9.04
CA ALA A 148 0.99 -1.67 9.67
C ALA A 148 1.72 -2.72 10.53
N PRO A 149 1.09 -3.73 11.15
CA PRO A 149 1.84 -4.79 11.83
C PRO A 149 2.68 -5.68 10.90
N TRP A 150 2.37 -5.71 9.60
CA TRP A 150 3.06 -6.55 8.61
C TRP A 150 3.89 -5.76 7.61
N PHE A 151 3.63 -4.45 7.49
CA PHE A 151 4.29 -3.57 6.52
C PHE A 151 4.71 -2.26 7.16
N THR A 152 5.75 -1.64 6.61
CA THR A 152 6.05 -0.23 6.79
C THR A 152 5.64 0.53 5.54
N PHE A 153 5.26 1.79 5.73
CA PHE A 153 4.85 2.69 4.66
C PHE A 153 5.69 3.95 4.78
N GLU A 154 6.52 4.22 3.79
CA GLU A 154 7.44 5.36 3.77
C GLU A 154 7.06 6.29 2.62
N LEU A 155 6.87 7.57 2.95
CA LEU A 155 6.64 8.60 1.95
C LEU A 155 7.99 9.00 1.35
N GLY A 156 8.07 8.92 0.03
CA GLY A 156 9.16 9.47 -0.75
C GLY A 156 8.90 10.91 -1.18
N GLU A 157 9.56 11.32 -2.24
CA GLU A 157 9.45 12.66 -2.80
C GLU A 157 8.06 12.93 -3.41
N ARG A 158 7.71 14.22 -3.40
CA ARG A 158 6.61 14.75 -4.20
C ARG A 158 7.09 14.97 -5.63
N VAL A 159 6.32 14.48 -6.59
CA VAL A 159 6.61 14.54 -8.01
C VAL A 159 5.66 15.53 -8.68
N SER A 160 6.21 16.58 -9.27
CA SER A 160 5.41 17.57 -9.98
C SER A 160 4.61 16.90 -11.10
N ARG A 161 3.38 17.32 -11.31
CA ARG A 161 2.55 16.90 -12.44
C ARG A 161 3.19 17.21 -13.80
N GLU A 162 4.16 18.13 -13.85
CA GLU A 162 4.94 18.44 -15.05
C GLU A 162 5.87 17.29 -15.48
N ALA A 163 6.12 16.33 -14.58
CA ALA A 163 6.92 15.14 -14.88
C ALA A 163 6.19 14.10 -15.73
N PHE A 164 4.94 14.36 -16.13
CA PHE A 164 4.09 13.41 -16.84
C PHE A 164 3.53 13.95 -18.15
N THR A 165 3.32 13.03 -19.11
CA THR A 165 2.64 13.32 -20.38
C THR A 165 1.58 12.23 -20.67
N PRO A 166 0.28 12.58 -20.85
CA PRO A 166 -0.29 13.89 -20.62
C PRO A 166 -0.18 14.31 -19.14
N ARG A 167 -0.17 15.60 -18.90
CA ARG A 167 -0.06 16.15 -17.55
C ARG A 167 -1.33 15.85 -16.73
N PRO A 168 -1.24 15.21 -15.55
CA PRO A 168 -2.39 14.99 -14.68
C PRO A 168 -2.85 16.28 -13.99
N SER A 169 -4.04 16.24 -13.37
CA SER A 169 -4.60 17.38 -12.64
C SER A 169 -3.90 17.62 -11.29
N VAL A 170 -3.20 16.62 -10.74
CA VAL A 170 -2.56 16.66 -9.42
C VAL A 170 -1.15 16.10 -9.47
N ASP A 171 -0.32 16.47 -8.50
CA ASP A 171 1.03 15.95 -8.37
C ASP A 171 1.06 14.47 -8.02
N GLY A 172 2.15 13.82 -8.37
CA GLY A 172 2.51 12.49 -7.94
C GLY A 172 3.24 12.48 -6.61
N GLY A 173 3.42 11.28 -6.08
CA GLY A 173 4.23 11.03 -4.90
C GLY A 173 4.67 9.58 -4.84
N VAL A 174 5.88 9.37 -4.35
CA VAL A 174 6.45 8.04 -4.20
C VAL A 174 6.02 7.45 -2.85
N LEU A 175 5.56 6.22 -2.87
CA LEU A 175 5.27 5.41 -1.68
C LEU A 175 6.13 4.15 -1.72
N HIS A 176 6.99 3.96 -0.73
CA HIS A 176 7.73 2.73 -0.53
C HIS A 176 7.06 1.91 0.57
N ILE A 177 6.59 0.72 0.23
CA ILE A 177 5.99 -0.22 1.18
C ILE A 177 6.97 -1.39 1.33
N ARG A 178 7.35 -1.70 2.57
CA ARG A 178 8.24 -2.84 2.86
C ARG A 178 7.53 -3.86 3.74
N ARG A 179 7.69 -5.12 3.44
CA ARG A 179 7.26 -6.19 4.34
C ARG A 179 8.17 -6.23 5.56
N ARG A 180 7.59 -6.24 6.75
CA ARG A 180 8.40 -6.32 7.97
C ARG A 180 9.10 -7.69 8.07
N PRO A 181 10.42 -7.73 8.35
CA PRO A 181 11.13 -8.98 8.61
C PRO A 181 10.55 -9.71 9.83
N LYS A 182 10.19 -8.95 10.87
CA LYS A 182 9.51 -9.44 12.07
C LYS A 182 8.12 -8.81 12.16
N MET A 183 7.10 -9.62 11.98
CA MET A 183 5.70 -9.19 12.10
C MET A 183 5.37 -8.86 13.55
N LEU A 184 4.63 -7.76 13.78
CA LEU A 184 4.21 -7.36 15.12
C LEU A 184 2.97 -8.12 15.59
N VAL A 185 2.20 -8.70 14.67
CA VAL A 185 1.04 -9.54 14.97
C VAL A 185 1.12 -10.81 14.10
N PRO A 186 0.95 -12.02 14.66
CA PRO A 186 0.95 -13.26 13.87
C PRO A 186 -0.06 -13.24 12.73
N VAL A 187 0.29 -13.82 11.57
CA VAL A 187 -0.59 -13.85 10.38
C VAL A 187 -1.94 -14.48 10.67
N GLY A 188 -1.97 -15.53 11.48
CA GLY A 188 -3.22 -16.18 11.90
C GLY A 188 -4.19 -15.28 12.66
N LYS A 189 -3.69 -14.22 13.29
CA LYS A 189 -4.51 -13.23 14.00
C LYS A 189 -4.90 -12.01 13.14
N ARG A 190 -4.50 -11.98 11.86
CA ARG A 190 -4.72 -10.82 10.96
C ARG A 190 -6.18 -10.39 10.87
N LYS A 191 -7.10 -11.32 10.63
CA LYS A 191 -8.54 -11.00 10.53
C LYS A 191 -9.06 -10.37 11.83
N ALA A 192 -8.66 -10.90 12.98
CA ALA A 192 -9.07 -10.39 14.28
C ALA A 192 -8.50 -8.98 14.56
N PHE A 193 -7.23 -8.74 14.21
CA PHE A 193 -6.59 -7.42 14.31
C PHE A 193 -7.29 -6.40 13.40
N GLN A 194 -7.54 -6.75 12.14
CA GLN A 194 -8.20 -5.86 11.18
C GLN A 194 -9.64 -5.54 11.60
N ALA A 195 -10.35 -6.50 12.19
CA ALA A 195 -11.68 -6.27 12.76
C ALA A 195 -11.64 -5.32 13.96
N LEU A 196 -10.63 -5.41 14.82
CA LEU A 196 -10.42 -4.45 15.90
C LEU A 196 -10.18 -3.05 15.34
N VAL A 197 -9.24 -2.89 14.41
CA VAL A 197 -8.94 -1.60 13.78
C VAL A 197 -10.21 -1.00 13.14
N HIS A 198 -10.97 -1.82 12.42
CA HIS A 198 -12.24 -1.37 11.85
C HIS A 198 -13.20 -0.85 12.93
N ALA A 199 -13.40 -1.60 14.01
CA ALA A 199 -14.28 -1.20 15.10
C ALA A 199 -13.82 0.11 15.78
N VAL A 200 -12.51 0.31 15.90
CA VAL A 200 -11.92 1.53 16.46
C VAL A 200 -12.08 2.72 15.53
N TYR A 201 -11.83 2.57 14.24
CA TYR A 201 -11.94 3.66 13.25
C TYR A 201 -13.40 4.06 12.91
N THR A 202 -14.34 3.15 13.09
CA THR A 202 -15.77 3.40 12.86
C THR A 202 -16.55 3.66 14.14
N GLY A 203 -15.89 3.54 15.30
CA GLY A 203 -16.47 3.75 16.62
C GLY A 203 -16.82 5.22 16.86
N LYS A 204 -17.82 5.45 17.72
CA LYS A 204 -18.24 6.79 18.13
C LYS A 204 -17.59 7.16 19.46
N GLY A 205 -17.26 8.44 19.65
CA GLY A 205 -16.66 8.95 20.90
C GLY A 205 -15.87 10.24 20.68
N ARG A 206 -15.57 10.95 21.77
CA ARG A 206 -14.79 12.20 21.76
C ARG A 206 -13.27 11.96 21.82
N GLY A 207 -12.84 10.70 21.84
CA GLY A 207 -11.45 10.27 21.87
C GLY A 207 -11.35 8.76 22.05
N ILE A 208 -10.12 8.24 21.99
CA ILE A 208 -9.87 6.80 21.94
C ILE A 208 -10.46 6.03 23.13
N VAL A 209 -10.39 6.58 24.35
CA VAL A 209 -10.93 5.92 25.54
C VAL A 209 -12.45 5.74 25.44
N ASP A 210 -13.17 6.74 24.92
CA ASP A 210 -14.59 6.64 24.71
C ASP A 210 -14.92 5.62 23.62
N ILE A 211 -14.20 5.69 22.50
CA ILE A 211 -14.39 4.81 21.34
C ILE A 211 -14.22 3.35 21.75
N VAL A 212 -13.11 2.98 22.40
CA VAL A 212 -12.84 1.58 22.78
C VAL A 212 -13.78 1.06 23.89
N THR A 213 -14.30 1.98 24.71
CA THR A 213 -15.33 1.65 25.72
C THR A 213 -16.68 1.36 25.07
N GLN A 214 -17.14 2.26 24.17
CA GLN A 214 -18.41 2.09 23.46
C GLN A 214 -18.39 0.90 22.50
N ALA A 215 -17.26 0.65 21.84
CA ALA A 215 -17.05 -0.54 21.00
C ALA A 215 -16.92 -1.85 21.81
N LYS A 216 -17.01 -1.77 23.16
CA LYS A 216 -16.90 -2.93 24.08
C LYS A 216 -15.59 -3.70 23.90
N ILE A 217 -14.50 -3.02 23.53
CA ILE A 217 -13.15 -3.58 23.46
C ILE A 217 -12.66 -3.81 24.89
N PHE A 218 -12.97 -2.92 25.81
CA PHE A 218 -12.76 -3.08 27.24
C PHE A 218 -14.10 -3.21 27.99
N PRO A 219 -14.10 -3.90 29.15
CA PRO A 219 -15.29 -4.12 29.95
C PRO A 219 -15.80 -2.84 30.64
N SER A 220 -14.91 -1.86 30.86
CA SER A 220 -15.24 -0.60 31.52
C SER A 220 -14.34 0.55 31.02
N ARG A 221 -14.82 1.79 31.24
CA ARG A 221 -14.03 3.00 30.95
C ARG A 221 -12.74 3.05 31.80
N GLN A 222 -12.77 2.53 33.01
CA GLN A 222 -11.56 2.45 33.88
C GLN A 222 -10.51 1.51 33.27
N ALA A 223 -10.91 0.36 32.73
CA ALA A 223 -10.00 -0.56 32.07
C ALA A 223 -9.39 0.07 30.80
N ALA A 224 -10.19 0.81 30.03
CA ALA A 224 -9.72 1.55 28.86
C ALA A 224 -8.71 2.65 29.25
N ARG A 225 -8.96 3.41 30.32
CA ARG A 225 -8.01 4.41 30.84
C ARG A 225 -6.70 3.79 31.30
N LYS A 226 -6.73 2.69 32.06
CA LYS A 226 -5.51 1.96 32.48
C LYS A 226 -4.69 1.48 31.30
N TRP A 227 -5.34 1.04 30.20
CA TRP A 227 -4.63 0.72 28.96
C TRP A 227 -3.99 1.95 28.35
N ALA A 228 -4.75 3.04 28.23
CA ALA A 228 -4.27 4.29 27.64
C ALA A 228 -3.04 4.84 28.38
N GLU A 229 -3.08 4.87 29.73
CA GLU A 229 -1.96 5.27 30.59
C GLU A 229 -0.71 4.40 30.34
N ARG A 230 -0.86 3.07 30.38
CA ARG A 230 0.26 2.14 30.14
C ARG A 230 0.85 2.22 28.74
N SER A 231 0.05 2.62 27.76
CA SER A 231 0.45 2.73 26.35
C SER A 231 0.85 4.16 25.95
N CYS A 232 0.95 5.09 26.90
CA CYS A 232 1.23 6.52 26.69
C CYS A 232 0.28 7.11 25.63
N VAL A 233 -1.02 6.83 25.79
CA VAL A 233 -2.10 7.33 24.91
C VAL A 233 -2.93 8.35 25.66
N HIS A 234 -3.06 9.56 25.11
CA HIS A 234 -3.96 10.56 25.70
C HIS A 234 -5.42 10.23 25.38
N SER A 235 -6.31 10.40 26.35
CA SER A 235 -7.71 10.00 26.25
C SER A 235 -8.49 10.62 25.09
N HIS A 236 -8.07 11.80 24.65
CA HIS A 236 -8.67 12.57 23.56
C HIS A 236 -8.08 12.28 22.17
N GLN A 237 -6.95 11.53 22.08
CA GLN A 237 -6.41 11.13 20.79
C GLN A 237 -7.44 10.36 19.96
N LEU A 238 -7.38 10.56 18.64
CA LEU A 238 -8.23 9.82 17.70
C LEU A 238 -7.53 8.52 17.27
N PRO A 239 -8.25 7.55 16.71
CA PRO A 239 -7.67 6.33 16.19
C PRO A 239 -6.53 6.57 15.17
N SER A 240 -6.63 7.64 14.39
CA SER A 240 -5.63 8.06 13.40
C SER A 240 -4.31 8.51 14.00
N ASP A 241 -4.30 8.89 15.27
CA ASP A 241 -3.13 9.43 15.97
C ASP A 241 -2.33 8.32 16.68
N LEU A 242 -2.91 7.11 16.77
CA LEU A 242 -2.25 5.99 17.41
C LEU A 242 -1.09 5.45 16.58
N SER A 243 0.05 5.27 17.21
CA SER A 243 1.16 4.54 16.61
C SER A 243 0.82 3.06 16.40
N VAL A 244 1.60 2.40 15.54
CA VAL A 244 1.45 0.95 15.30
C VAL A 244 1.61 0.17 16.61
N ALA A 245 2.58 0.54 17.46
CA ALA A 245 2.83 -0.12 18.74
C ALA A 245 1.63 0.04 19.69
N GLN A 246 1.03 1.23 19.75
CA GLN A 246 -0.17 1.47 20.56
C GLN A 246 -1.39 0.67 20.06
N MET A 247 -1.57 0.55 18.74
CA MET A 247 -2.64 -0.26 18.16
C MET A 247 -2.44 -1.76 18.41
N VAL A 248 -1.19 -2.24 18.36
CA VAL A 248 -0.83 -3.63 18.71
C VAL A 248 -1.07 -3.87 20.21
N SER A 249 -0.64 -2.96 21.11
CA SER A 249 -0.92 -3.03 22.54
C SER A 249 -2.43 -3.09 22.84
N LEU A 250 -3.24 -2.31 22.11
CA LEU A 250 -4.71 -2.38 22.21
C LEU A 250 -5.24 -3.76 21.84
N PHE A 251 -4.71 -4.35 20.77
CA PHE A 251 -5.12 -5.68 20.32
C PHE A 251 -4.75 -6.78 21.32
N GLU A 252 -3.56 -6.73 21.91
CA GLU A 252 -3.07 -7.68 22.90
C GLU A 252 -3.85 -7.58 24.20
N SER A 253 -4.17 -6.35 24.63
CA SER A 253 -4.96 -6.10 25.86
C SER A 253 -6.39 -6.64 25.77
N ARG A 254 -6.95 -6.81 24.56
CA ARG A 254 -8.26 -7.46 24.34
C ARG A 254 -8.24 -8.95 24.70
N GLY A 255 -7.10 -9.65 24.52
CA GLY A 255 -6.95 -11.08 24.82
C GLY A 255 -6.93 -11.38 26.32
N ALA A 256 -6.69 -10.38 27.18
CA ALA A 256 -6.71 -10.52 28.64
C ALA A 256 -8.13 -10.45 29.25
N VAL A 257 -9.16 -10.19 28.43
CA VAL A 257 -10.55 -10.18 28.88
C VAL A 257 -11.20 -11.53 28.56
N PRO A 258 -11.60 -12.36 29.57
CA PRO A 258 -12.23 -13.64 29.31
C PRO A 258 -13.53 -13.44 28.53
N PRO A 259 -13.86 -14.35 27.58
CA PRO A 259 -15.10 -14.26 26.81
C PRO A 259 -16.29 -14.25 27.77
N ARG A 260 -17.16 -13.24 27.61
CA ARG A 260 -18.43 -13.22 28.37
C ARG A 260 -19.15 -14.55 28.11
N ARG A 261 -19.39 -15.34 29.17
CA ARG A 261 -20.30 -16.51 29.13
C ARG A 261 -21.60 -16.06 28.48
N ARG A 262 -21.93 -16.66 27.34
CA ARG A 262 -23.27 -16.56 26.74
C ARG A 262 -24.24 -17.00 27.81
N LYS A 263 -25.10 -16.11 28.30
CA LYS A 263 -26.28 -16.51 29.11
C LYS A 263 -27.08 -17.46 28.22
N GLN A 264 -27.07 -18.73 28.53
CA GLN A 264 -28.06 -19.67 27.98
C GLN A 264 -29.43 -19.10 28.38
N ARG A 265 -30.20 -18.70 27.41
CA ARG A 265 -31.63 -18.47 27.60
C ARG A 265 -32.25 -19.83 27.88
N LYS A 266 -32.84 -19.99 29.09
CA LYS A 266 -33.79 -21.04 29.39
C LYS A 266 -35.07 -20.78 28.63
#